data_3477c23553d1608bd458a43f5c2a2c3d
#
_entry.id   3477c23553d1608bd458a43f5c2a2c3d
#
_cell.length_a   1.000
_cell.length_b   1.000
_cell.length_c   1.000
_cell.angle_alpha   90.00
_cell.angle_beta   90.00
_cell.angle_gamma   90.00
#
_symmetry.space_group_name_H-M   'P 1'
#
loop_
_entity.id
_entity.type
_entity.pdbx_description
1 polymer ?
#
loop_
_entity_poly.entity_id
_entity_poly.type
_entity_poly.pdbx_seq_one_letter_code
_entity_poly.pdbx_strand_id
1 'polypeptide(L)'
;SYNYDEKWIEFPESDLSSTKGTGSIVSTAKDLNIFFESLLTGKIISTENLVLMKSIKNRFGMGLFRYKINDRQGFGHRGRIDEFRTTSIYFDKEKLAFTLISNGSKIDINEIYQEILKLYLNDAPIEISENEVKYFVGVYVSQNDSEDTSVFIQDKNILVNFINNEFKAPLIYKGNNRFVLEQMYAESISFTFSADGKEMVFEQSGNKWNYIKE
;
A
#
# COMPACT_ATOMS: atom_id res chain seq x y z
N SER A 1 -21.99 -14.89 -0.43
CA SER A 1 -20.75 -14.42 -1.08
C SER A 1 -20.31 -15.41 -2.15
N TYR A 2 -19.25 -15.09 -2.91
CA TYR A 2 -18.82 -15.90 -4.04
C TYR A 2 -17.30 -16.04 -4.08
N ASN A 3 -16.84 -17.28 -4.30
CA ASN A 3 -15.47 -17.60 -4.64
C ASN A 3 -15.32 -17.77 -6.16
N TYR A 4 -14.14 -17.46 -6.71
CA TYR A 4 -13.82 -17.68 -8.11
C TYR A 4 -12.82 -18.82 -8.28
N ASP A 5 -13.29 -19.90 -8.94
CA ASP A 5 -12.48 -21.05 -9.36
C ASP A 5 -12.93 -21.41 -10.80
N GLU A 6 -12.25 -20.86 -11.80
CA GLU A 6 -12.61 -20.85 -13.22
C GLU A 6 -14.02 -20.26 -13.51
N LYS A 7 -14.92 -20.33 -12.56
CA LYS A 7 -16.26 -19.73 -12.54
C LYS A 7 -16.62 -19.24 -11.14
N TRP A 8 -17.66 -18.41 -11.05
CA TRP A 8 -18.18 -17.96 -9.75
C TRP A 8 -18.96 -19.10 -9.08
N ILE A 9 -18.60 -19.42 -7.86
CA ILE A 9 -19.21 -20.45 -7.01
C ILE A 9 -19.74 -19.76 -5.77
N GLU A 10 -21.00 -19.98 -5.43
CA GLU A 10 -21.58 -19.48 -4.20
C GLU A 10 -20.85 -20.06 -2.99
N PHE A 11 -20.43 -19.21 -2.07
CA PHE A 11 -19.77 -19.59 -0.83
C PHE A 11 -20.79 -19.53 0.30
N PRO A 12 -20.93 -20.59 1.13
CA PRO A 12 -21.84 -20.60 2.26
C PRO A 12 -21.57 -19.44 3.21
N GLU A 13 -22.62 -18.85 3.74
CA GLU A 13 -22.50 -17.77 4.70
C GLU A 13 -22.36 -18.31 6.11
N SER A 14 -21.39 -17.77 6.85
CA SER A 14 -21.20 -18.07 8.27
C SER A 14 -22.31 -17.47 9.12
N ASP A 15 -22.65 -18.15 10.21
CA ASP A 15 -23.56 -17.57 11.22
C ASP A 15 -22.85 -16.39 11.91
N LEU A 16 -23.33 -15.19 11.62
CA LEU A 16 -22.79 -13.95 12.18
C LEU A 16 -22.90 -13.87 13.72
N SER A 17 -23.71 -14.71 14.36
CA SER A 17 -23.77 -14.76 15.82
C SER A 17 -22.44 -15.22 16.44
N SER A 18 -21.64 -15.98 15.70
CA SER A 18 -20.30 -16.47 16.12
C SER A 18 -19.22 -15.39 16.06
N THR A 19 -19.45 -14.29 15.31
CA THR A 19 -18.47 -13.24 15.06
C THR A 19 -18.79 -11.92 15.78
N LYS A 20 -19.60 -11.97 16.84
CA LYS A 20 -19.96 -10.78 17.65
C LYS A 20 -18.72 -10.05 18.16
N GLY A 21 -18.66 -8.74 17.91
CA GLY A 21 -17.53 -7.90 18.26
C GLY A 21 -16.35 -7.92 17.28
N THR A 22 -16.33 -8.87 16.34
CA THR A 22 -15.24 -8.99 15.35
C THR A 22 -15.70 -8.80 13.91
N GLY A 23 -17.00 -8.91 13.59
CA GLY A 23 -17.42 -8.84 12.19
C GLY A 23 -18.91 -8.98 11.91
N SER A 24 -19.78 -8.89 12.89
CA SER A 24 -21.24 -9.08 12.72
C SER A 24 -21.97 -7.84 12.21
N ILE A 25 -21.28 -6.76 11.83
CA ILE A 25 -21.91 -5.54 11.34
C ILE A 25 -22.17 -5.66 9.85
N VAL A 26 -23.42 -5.47 9.44
CA VAL A 26 -23.83 -5.30 8.05
C VAL A 26 -24.04 -3.80 7.80
N SER A 27 -23.44 -3.27 6.74
CA SER A 27 -23.46 -1.84 6.45
C SER A 27 -23.44 -1.57 4.95
N THR A 28 -23.51 -0.29 4.60
CA THR A 28 -23.34 0.20 3.23
C THR A 28 -22.02 0.98 3.10
N ALA A 29 -21.52 1.12 1.88
CA ALA A 29 -20.32 1.94 1.63
C ALA A 29 -20.54 3.41 2.07
N LYS A 30 -21.77 3.94 1.88
CA LYS A 30 -22.14 5.29 2.30
C LYS A 30 -22.08 5.45 3.84
N ASP A 31 -22.65 4.52 4.58
CA ASP A 31 -22.69 4.60 6.04
C ASP A 31 -21.29 4.41 6.63
N LEU A 32 -20.46 3.54 6.05
CA LEU A 32 -19.06 3.38 6.45
C LEU A 32 -18.24 4.65 6.16
N ASN A 33 -18.46 5.33 5.05
CA ASN A 33 -17.82 6.62 4.78
C ASN A 33 -18.22 7.67 5.83
N ILE A 34 -19.50 7.78 6.18
CA ILE A 34 -19.99 8.70 7.22
C ILE A 34 -19.40 8.34 8.58
N PHE A 35 -19.33 7.04 8.91
CA PHE A 35 -18.76 6.57 10.17
C PHE A 35 -17.27 6.93 10.29
N PHE A 36 -16.45 6.57 9.29
CA PHE A 36 -15.02 6.81 9.34
C PHE A 36 -14.67 8.30 9.29
N GLU A 37 -15.39 9.09 8.48
CA GLU A 37 -15.26 10.55 8.52
C GLU A 37 -15.59 11.09 9.91
N SER A 38 -16.73 10.69 10.49
CA SER A 38 -17.15 11.19 11.80
C SER A 38 -16.19 10.76 12.93
N LEU A 39 -15.71 9.53 12.90
CA LEU A 39 -14.72 9.03 13.86
C LEU A 39 -13.41 9.82 13.76
N LEU A 40 -12.87 9.93 12.54
CA LEU A 40 -11.52 10.44 12.31
C LEU A 40 -11.43 11.97 12.33
N THR A 41 -12.59 12.66 12.25
CA THR A 41 -12.72 14.12 12.50
C THR A 41 -13.09 14.45 13.95
N GLY A 42 -13.16 13.47 14.86
CA GLY A 42 -13.40 13.69 16.28
C GLY A 42 -14.85 13.97 16.65
N LYS A 43 -15.83 13.62 15.79
CA LYS A 43 -17.27 13.80 16.09
C LYS A 43 -17.84 12.70 16.98
N ILE A 44 -17.16 11.54 17.09
CA ILE A 44 -17.64 10.35 17.82
C ILE A 44 -16.91 10.19 19.15
N ILE A 45 -15.61 10.48 19.19
CA ILE A 45 -14.75 10.35 20.37
C ILE A 45 -13.96 11.63 20.60
N SER A 46 -13.42 11.81 21.80
CA SER A 46 -12.57 12.96 22.09
C SER A 46 -11.28 12.97 21.27
N THR A 47 -10.68 14.14 21.09
CA THR A 47 -9.42 14.30 20.36
C THR A 47 -8.29 13.47 20.99
N GLU A 48 -8.23 13.42 22.32
CA GLU A 48 -7.24 12.65 23.06
C GLU A 48 -7.35 11.15 22.73
N ASN A 49 -8.57 10.62 22.74
CA ASN A 49 -8.82 9.22 22.40
C ASN A 49 -8.56 8.94 20.92
N LEU A 50 -8.87 9.88 20.04
CA LEU A 50 -8.53 9.75 18.61
C LEU A 50 -7.02 9.70 18.37
N VAL A 51 -6.24 10.52 19.08
CA VAL A 51 -4.77 10.46 19.05
C VAL A 51 -4.27 9.08 19.49
N LEU A 52 -4.83 8.53 20.56
CA LEU A 52 -4.50 7.17 21.04
C LEU A 52 -4.84 6.11 19.99
N MET A 53 -6.04 6.19 19.36
CA MET A 53 -6.43 5.27 18.30
C MET A 53 -5.49 5.33 17.08
N LYS A 54 -5.03 6.53 16.71
CA LYS A 54 -4.09 6.75 15.60
C LYS A 54 -2.63 6.41 15.95
N SER A 55 -2.31 6.08 17.21
CA SER A 55 -0.98 5.66 17.63
C SER A 55 -0.66 4.26 17.14
N ILE A 56 -0.08 4.18 15.95
CA ILE A 56 0.22 2.93 15.27
C ILE A 56 1.50 2.30 15.84
N LYS A 57 1.38 1.09 16.38
CA LYS A 57 2.51 0.23 16.77
C LYS A 57 2.45 -1.05 15.95
N ASN A 58 3.55 -1.43 15.33
CA ASN A 58 3.64 -2.67 14.54
C ASN A 58 2.48 -2.83 13.53
N ARG A 59 2.15 -1.76 12.77
CA ARG A 59 1.09 -1.66 11.75
C ARG A 59 -0.33 -1.43 12.30
N PHE A 60 -0.59 -1.62 13.58
CA PHE A 60 -1.93 -1.56 14.17
C PHE A 60 -2.03 -0.41 15.17
N GLY A 61 -3.14 0.32 15.10
CA GLY A 61 -3.62 1.21 16.15
C GLY A 61 -4.70 0.53 16.97
N MET A 62 -5.46 1.30 17.75
CA MET A 62 -6.63 0.78 18.46
C MET A 62 -7.82 0.71 17.49
N GLY A 63 -7.98 -0.44 16.80
CA GLY A 63 -9.00 -0.65 15.78
C GLY A 63 -8.79 0.11 14.48
N LEU A 64 -7.59 0.63 14.23
CA LEU A 64 -7.23 1.34 12.99
C LEU A 64 -5.94 0.78 12.37
N PHE A 65 -5.92 0.77 11.04
CA PHE A 65 -4.71 0.64 10.25
C PHE A 65 -4.33 2.00 9.69
N ARG A 66 -3.04 2.20 9.46
CA ARG A 66 -2.53 3.29 8.66
C ARG A 66 -2.40 2.85 7.21
N TYR A 67 -2.96 3.64 6.31
CA TYR A 67 -2.85 3.45 4.87
C TYR A 67 -1.99 4.55 4.26
N LYS A 68 -1.18 4.18 3.28
CA LYS A 68 -0.42 5.14 2.48
C LYS A 68 -0.75 4.94 1.00
N ILE A 69 -1.06 6.04 0.33
CA ILE A 69 -1.18 6.11 -1.13
C ILE A 69 -0.26 7.22 -1.58
N ASN A 70 0.88 6.86 -2.14
CA ASN A 70 1.98 7.78 -2.40
C ASN A 70 2.36 8.56 -1.11
N ASP A 71 2.35 9.89 -1.14
CA ASP A 71 2.68 10.74 0.01
C ASP A 71 1.48 11.03 0.92
N ARG A 72 0.29 10.49 0.59
CA ARG A 72 -0.93 10.68 1.37
C ARG A 72 -1.10 9.60 2.41
N GLN A 73 -1.54 10.01 3.58
CA GLN A 73 -1.79 9.10 4.71
C GLN A 73 -3.25 9.15 5.10
N GLY A 74 -3.87 7.96 5.19
CA GLY A 74 -5.21 7.77 5.71
C GLY A 74 -5.22 6.77 6.87
N PHE A 75 -6.34 6.75 7.57
CA PHE A 75 -6.64 5.78 8.62
C PHE A 75 -7.98 5.10 8.34
N GLY A 76 -8.10 3.86 8.73
CA GLY A 76 -9.31 3.10 8.49
C GLY A 76 -9.19 1.66 8.95
N HIS A 77 -10.05 0.82 8.43
CA HIS A 77 -10.00 -0.61 8.69
C HIS A 77 -10.44 -1.41 7.47
N ARG A 78 -10.10 -2.68 7.47
CA ARG A 78 -10.55 -3.65 6.46
C ARG A 78 -11.24 -4.82 7.14
N GLY A 79 -12.08 -5.52 6.39
CA GLY A 79 -12.77 -6.72 6.86
C GLY A 79 -12.79 -7.82 5.83
N ARG A 80 -12.82 -9.04 6.34
CA ARG A 80 -13.13 -10.25 5.57
C ARG A 80 -13.91 -11.21 6.44
N ILE A 81 -15.10 -11.57 5.96
CA ILE A 81 -15.87 -12.70 6.47
C ILE A 81 -16.34 -13.49 5.24
N ASP A 82 -16.12 -14.79 5.25
CA ASP A 82 -16.34 -15.65 4.07
C ASP A 82 -15.61 -15.05 2.86
N GLU A 83 -16.31 -14.74 1.78
CA GLU A 83 -15.77 -14.02 0.63
C GLU A 83 -16.23 -12.56 0.53
N PHE A 84 -16.97 -12.06 1.54
CA PHE A 84 -17.19 -10.63 1.70
C PHE A 84 -15.90 -9.93 2.11
N ARG A 85 -15.57 -8.84 1.42
CA ARG A 85 -14.38 -8.03 1.67
C ARG A 85 -14.77 -6.56 1.74
N THR A 86 -14.16 -5.86 2.69
CA THR A 86 -14.39 -4.44 2.87
C THR A 86 -13.09 -3.73 3.16
N THR A 87 -12.91 -2.55 2.56
CA THR A 87 -11.85 -1.60 2.93
C THR A 87 -12.47 -0.22 3.05
N SER A 88 -12.29 0.43 4.21
CA SER A 88 -12.75 1.79 4.47
C SER A 88 -11.61 2.64 4.98
N ILE A 89 -11.38 3.81 4.37
CA ILE A 89 -10.25 4.69 4.65
C ILE A 89 -10.73 6.13 4.66
N TYR A 90 -10.22 6.94 5.59
CA TYR A 90 -10.38 8.38 5.57
C TYR A 90 -9.03 9.07 5.51
N PHE A 91 -8.88 9.99 4.58
CA PHE A 91 -7.70 10.83 4.36
C PHE A 91 -7.99 12.23 4.89
N ASP A 92 -7.41 12.58 6.03
CA ASP A 92 -7.70 13.83 6.75
C ASP A 92 -7.37 15.09 5.92
N LYS A 93 -6.24 15.08 5.21
CA LYS A 93 -5.77 16.23 4.42
C LYS A 93 -6.63 16.46 3.18
N GLU A 94 -7.00 15.38 2.52
CA GLU A 94 -7.81 15.39 1.30
C GLU A 94 -9.32 15.49 1.61
N LYS A 95 -9.71 15.34 2.88
CA LYS A 95 -11.12 15.24 3.32
C LYS A 95 -11.90 14.20 2.52
N LEU A 96 -11.23 13.09 2.23
CA LEU A 96 -11.75 12.01 1.41
C LEU A 96 -12.05 10.79 2.26
N ALA A 97 -13.32 10.38 2.28
CA ALA A 97 -13.75 9.08 2.76
C ALA A 97 -13.90 8.13 1.57
N PHE A 98 -13.26 6.98 1.65
CA PHE A 98 -13.31 5.94 0.61
C PHE A 98 -13.72 4.62 1.23
N THR A 99 -14.70 3.95 0.63
CA THR A 99 -15.09 2.58 0.99
C THR A 99 -15.29 1.73 -0.25
N LEU A 100 -14.69 0.56 -0.24
CA LEU A 100 -14.91 -0.50 -1.22
C LEU A 100 -15.47 -1.73 -0.51
N ILE A 101 -16.59 -2.26 -1.01
CA ILE A 101 -17.23 -3.50 -0.53
C ILE A 101 -17.36 -4.44 -1.72
N SER A 102 -17.05 -5.71 -1.50
CA SER A 102 -17.22 -6.77 -2.49
C SER A 102 -17.76 -8.03 -1.83
N ASN A 103 -18.64 -8.76 -2.52
CA ASN A 103 -19.15 -10.06 -2.12
C ASN A 103 -18.40 -11.24 -2.77
N GLY A 104 -17.30 -10.95 -3.43
CA GLY A 104 -16.39 -11.88 -4.08
C GLY A 104 -15.42 -11.13 -4.98
N SER A 105 -14.21 -11.60 -5.12
CA SER A 105 -13.22 -10.97 -5.99
C SER A 105 -12.26 -12.00 -6.57
N LYS A 106 -12.01 -11.88 -7.88
CA LYS A 106 -10.97 -12.63 -8.59
C LYS A 106 -9.58 -12.01 -8.41
N ILE A 107 -9.53 -10.71 -8.14
CA ILE A 107 -8.31 -9.91 -7.95
C ILE A 107 -8.23 -9.51 -6.48
N ASP A 108 -7.03 -9.34 -5.94
CA ASP A 108 -6.88 -8.84 -4.58
C ASP A 108 -7.55 -7.45 -4.46
N ILE A 109 -8.50 -7.33 -3.53
CA ILE A 109 -9.21 -6.07 -3.27
C ILE A 109 -8.24 -4.93 -2.90
N ASN A 110 -7.07 -5.29 -2.36
CA ASN A 110 -6.05 -4.31 -2.04
C ASN A 110 -5.43 -3.67 -3.29
N GLU A 111 -5.25 -4.42 -4.35
CA GLU A 111 -4.82 -3.88 -5.65
C GLU A 111 -5.91 -2.97 -6.23
N ILE A 112 -7.16 -3.41 -6.19
CA ILE A 112 -8.30 -2.67 -6.72
C ILE A 112 -8.43 -1.30 -6.06
N TYR A 113 -8.47 -1.23 -4.71
CA TYR A 113 -8.67 0.06 -4.06
C TYR A 113 -7.48 1.01 -4.22
N GLN A 114 -6.26 0.48 -4.30
CA GLN A 114 -5.08 1.31 -4.53
C GLN A 114 -5.12 1.97 -5.91
N GLU A 115 -5.44 1.20 -6.94
CA GLU A 115 -5.56 1.74 -8.30
C GLU A 115 -6.69 2.77 -8.41
N ILE A 116 -7.85 2.50 -7.81
CA ILE A 116 -8.96 3.47 -7.77
C ILE A 116 -8.52 4.78 -7.10
N LEU A 117 -7.84 4.69 -5.94
CA LEU A 117 -7.38 5.87 -5.21
C LEU A 117 -6.30 6.63 -5.96
N LYS A 118 -5.35 5.96 -6.60
CA LYS A 118 -4.34 6.59 -7.46
C LYS A 118 -5.00 7.37 -8.60
N LEU A 119 -5.95 6.75 -9.30
CA LEU A 119 -6.70 7.40 -10.38
C LEU A 119 -7.53 8.59 -9.88
N TYR A 120 -8.26 8.42 -8.78
CA TYR A 120 -9.10 9.48 -8.21
C TYR A 120 -8.30 10.68 -7.72
N LEU A 121 -7.13 10.43 -7.15
CA LEU A 121 -6.25 11.47 -6.62
C LEU A 121 -5.35 12.10 -7.69
N ASN A 122 -5.56 11.73 -8.96
CA ASN A 122 -4.74 12.16 -10.10
C ASN A 122 -3.24 11.87 -9.91
N ASP A 123 -2.93 10.79 -9.23
CA ASP A 123 -1.56 10.30 -9.04
C ASP A 123 -1.14 9.42 -10.23
N ALA A 124 -1.28 9.96 -11.45
CA ALA A 124 -0.81 9.27 -12.63
C ALA A 124 0.67 8.89 -12.43
N PRO A 125 1.08 7.66 -12.81
CA PRO A 125 2.47 7.28 -12.80
C PRO A 125 3.28 8.30 -13.63
N ILE A 126 4.37 8.79 -13.10
CA ILE A 126 5.31 9.56 -13.89
C ILE A 126 5.95 8.57 -14.86
N GLU A 127 5.68 8.74 -16.14
CA GLU A 127 6.30 7.90 -17.15
C GLU A 127 7.79 8.20 -17.27
N ILE A 128 8.58 7.17 -17.34
CA ILE A 128 10.01 7.23 -17.66
C ILE A 128 10.25 6.41 -18.92
N SER A 129 11.00 6.97 -19.86
CA SER A 129 11.28 6.29 -21.12
C SER A 129 12.21 5.08 -20.89
N GLU A 130 12.08 4.05 -21.75
CA GLU A 130 12.97 2.89 -21.70
C GLU A 130 14.46 3.28 -21.84
N ASN A 131 14.77 4.35 -22.57
CA ASN A 131 16.13 4.83 -22.72
C ASN A 131 16.68 5.44 -21.42
N GLU A 132 15.87 6.17 -20.67
CA GLU A 132 16.27 6.71 -19.37
C GLU A 132 16.40 5.61 -18.31
N VAL A 133 15.49 4.63 -18.32
CA VAL A 133 15.55 3.50 -17.37
C VAL A 133 16.86 2.72 -17.49
N LYS A 134 17.42 2.58 -18.69
CA LYS A 134 18.69 1.84 -18.91
C LYS A 134 19.86 2.37 -18.09
N TYR A 135 19.87 3.64 -17.73
CA TYR A 135 20.91 4.22 -16.86
C TYR A 135 20.89 3.61 -15.45
N PHE A 136 19.72 3.22 -14.97
CA PHE A 136 19.50 2.70 -13.62
C PHE A 136 19.55 1.17 -13.54
N VAL A 137 19.57 0.47 -14.67
CA VAL A 137 19.68 -0.99 -14.71
C VAL A 137 21.12 -1.42 -14.42
N GLY A 138 21.29 -2.34 -13.49
CA GLY A 138 22.61 -2.90 -13.16
C GLY A 138 22.64 -3.57 -11.79
N VAL A 139 23.82 -4.05 -11.43
CA VAL A 139 24.13 -4.57 -10.10
C VAL A 139 24.72 -3.42 -9.29
N TYR A 140 24.28 -3.28 -8.07
CA TYR A 140 24.70 -2.24 -7.13
C TYR A 140 25.25 -2.89 -5.87
N VAL A 141 26.53 -2.65 -5.62
CA VAL A 141 27.28 -3.20 -4.49
C VAL A 141 27.16 -2.26 -3.30
N SER A 142 26.77 -2.82 -2.17
CA SER A 142 26.64 -2.07 -0.93
C SER A 142 27.97 -1.54 -0.41
N GLN A 143 27.97 -0.31 0.04
CA GLN A 143 29.12 0.33 0.70
C GLN A 143 29.02 0.29 2.24
N ASN A 144 27.96 -0.31 2.79
CA ASN A 144 27.61 -0.25 4.21
C ASN A 144 27.26 -1.63 4.80
N ASP A 145 27.92 -2.71 4.36
CA ASP A 145 27.65 -4.09 4.83
C ASP A 145 26.19 -4.54 4.70
N SER A 146 25.45 -4.01 3.73
CA SER A 146 24.12 -4.46 3.35
C SER A 146 24.20 -5.44 2.19
N GLU A 147 23.08 -6.11 1.87
CA GLU A 147 23.02 -7.01 0.70
C GLU A 147 23.14 -6.22 -0.60
N ASP A 148 23.89 -6.77 -1.55
CA ASP A 148 23.94 -6.22 -2.90
C ASP A 148 22.57 -6.30 -3.58
N THR A 149 22.33 -5.36 -4.48
CA THR A 149 21.02 -5.18 -5.09
C THR A 149 21.14 -5.10 -6.61
N SER A 150 20.28 -5.80 -7.33
CA SER A 150 20.16 -5.65 -8.78
C SER A 150 18.89 -4.91 -9.15
N VAL A 151 18.99 -4.01 -10.11
CA VAL A 151 17.87 -3.35 -10.77
C VAL A 151 17.81 -3.80 -12.22
N PHE A 152 16.66 -4.26 -12.67
CA PHE A 152 16.50 -4.81 -14.03
C PHE A 152 15.12 -4.52 -14.59
N ILE A 153 14.96 -4.72 -15.90
CA ILE A 153 13.67 -4.59 -16.60
C ILE A 153 13.16 -5.99 -16.92
N GLN A 154 11.93 -6.27 -16.54
CA GLN A 154 11.21 -7.48 -16.93
C GLN A 154 9.77 -7.11 -17.29
N ASP A 155 9.28 -7.54 -18.46
CA ASP A 155 7.90 -7.31 -18.93
C ASP A 155 7.48 -5.83 -18.83
N LYS A 156 8.37 -4.90 -19.21
CA LYS A 156 8.24 -3.44 -19.13
C LYS A 156 8.18 -2.88 -17.69
N ASN A 157 8.35 -3.69 -16.67
CA ASN A 157 8.45 -3.24 -15.28
C ASN A 157 9.91 -3.08 -14.88
N ILE A 158 10.18 -2.05 -14.08
CA ILE A 158 11.47 -1.89 -13.41
C ILE A 158 11.36 -2.67 -12.10
N LEU A 159 12.23 -3.63 -11.91
CA LEU A 159 12.24 -4.49 -10.74
C LEU A 159 13.54 -4.32 -9.95
N VAL A 160 13.43 -4.44 -8.63
CA VAL A 160 14.58 -4.60 -7.73
C VAL A 160 14.61 -6.02 -7.19
N ASN A 161 15.83 -6.55 -7.05
CA ASN A 161 16.10 -7.81 -6.39
C ASN A 161 17.29 -7.64 -5.44
N PHE A 162 17.17 -8.04 -4.19
CA PHE A 162 18.29 -8.20 -3.27
C PHE A 162 18.96 -9.54 -3.56
N ILE A 163 20.28 -9.53 -3.89
CA ILE A 163 20.96 -10.64 -4.56
C ILE A 163 20.89 -11.97 -3.79
N ASN A 164 20.87 -11.91 -2.46
CA ASN A 164 20.74 -13.09 -1.61
C ASN A 164 19.31 -13.50 -1.30
N ASN A 165 18.33 -12.87 -1.95
CA ASN A 165 16.92 -13.09 -1.73
C ASN A 165 16.20 -13.32 -3.07
N GLU A 166 15.33 -14.32 -3.15
CA GLU A 166 14.51 -14.55 -4.35
C GLU A 166 13.39 -13.50 -4.55
N PHE A 167 13.28 -12.55 -3.63
CA PHE A 167 12.25 -11.53 -3.65
C PHE A 167 12.53 -10.49 -4.74
N LYS A 168 11.64 -10.43 -5.71
CA LYS A 168 11.62 -9.41 -6.77
C LYS A 168 10.42 -8.50 -6.55
N ALA A 169 10.63 -7.20 -6.62
CA ALA A 169 9.56 -6.23 -6.42
C ALA A 169 9.58 -5.13 -7.49
N PRO A 170 8.41 -4.70 -7.95
CA PRO A 170 8.30 -3.59 -8.90
C PRO A 170 8.64 -2.26 -8.24
N LEU A 171 9.38 -1.43 -8.96
CA LEU A 171 9.70 -0.07 -8.59
C LEU A 171 8.84 0.92 -9.36
N ILE A 172 8.30 1.89 -8.66
CA ILE A 172 7.51 2.98 -9.23
C ILE A 172 8.36 4.24 -9.31
N TYR A 173 8.51 4.79 -10.50
CA TYR A 173 9.23 6.05 -10.70
C TYR A 173 8.46 7.23 -10.15
N LYS A 174 9.13 8.09 -9.38
CA LYS A 174 8.57 9.29 -8.72
C LYS A 174 9.19 10.60 -9.22
N GLY A 175 9.94 10.55 -10.34
CA GLY A 175 10.70 11.70 -10.83
C GLY A 175 12.05 11.86 -10.13
N ASN A 176 12.90 12.75 -10.66
CA ASN A 176 14.21 13.10 -10.08
C ASN A 176 15.08 11.88 -9.74
N ASN A 177 15.13 10.89 -10.62
CA ASN A 177 15.88 9.63 -10.46
C ASN A 177 15.50 8.84 -9.21
N ARG A 178 14.32 9.09 -8.64
CA ARG A 178 13.82 8.41 -7.46
C ARG A 178 12.77 7.38 -7.84
N PHE A 179 12.96 6.17 -7.30
CA PHE A 179 12.03 5.06 -7.41
C PHE A 179 11.59 4.63 -6.01
N VAL A 180 10.38 4.11 -5.90
CA VAL A 180 9.87 3.59 -4.63
C VAL A 180 9.28 2.20 -4.80
N LEU A 181 9.49 1.38 -3.79
CA LEU A 181 8.74 0.16 -3.56
C LEU A 181 7.63 0.50 -2.56
N GLU A 182 6.39 0.53 -3.03
CA GLU A 182 5.25 0.81 -2.16
C GLU A 182 4.92 -0.43 -1.33
N GLN A 183 4.87 -0.26 -0.03
CA GLN A 183 4.43 -1.30 0.90
C GLN A 183 3.09 -0.89 1.50
N MET A 184 2.14 -1.82 1.51
CA MET A 184 0.74 -1.57 1.89
C MET A 184 0.58 -1.03 3.31
N TYR A 185 1.40 -1.48 4.25
CA TYR A 185 1.27 -1.18 5.69
C TYR A 185 2.58 -0.75 6.34
N ALA A 186 3.63 -0.58 5.57
CA ALA A 186 4.94 -0.17 6.06
C ALA A 186 5.37 1.16 5.40
N GLU A 187 6.44 1.74 5.90
CA GLU A 187 7.06 2.87 5.22
C GLU A 187 7.59 2.44 3.86
N SER A 188 7.36 3.29 2.85
CA SER A 188 7.84 3.03 1.51
C SER A 188 9.37 2.95 1.52
N ILE A 189 9.88 1.98 0.79
CA ILE A 189 11.31 1.86 0.50
C ILE A 189 11.60 2.76 -0.70
N SER A 190 12.65 3.58 -0.63
CA SER A 190 13.05 4.40 -1.75
C SER A 190 14.46 4.13 -2.22
N PHE A 191 14.66 4.27 -3.53
CA PHE A 191 15.93 4.15 -4.24
C PHE A 191 16.14 5.44 -5.01
N THR A 192 17.17 6.19 -4.69
CA THR A 192 17.51 7.43 -5.40
C THR A 192 18.86 7.26 -6.09
N PHE A 193 18.88 7.46 -7.39
CA PHE A 193 20.07 7.27 -8.21
C PHE A 193 20.73 8.61 -8.54
N SER A 194 22.06 8.58 -8.70
CA SER A 194 22.79 9.69 -9.33
C SER A 194 22.34 9.91 -10.77
N ALA A 195 22.58 11.10 -11.31
CA ALA A 195 22.16 11.44 -12.67
C ALA A 195 22.74 10.53 -13.76
N ASP A 196 23.93 9.97 -13.52
CA ASP A 196 24.62 9.04 -14.41
C ASP A 196 24.30 7.57 -14.09
N GLY A 197 23.48 7.31 -13.08
CA GLY A 197 23.06 5.97 -12.66
C GLY A 197 24.17 5.13 -12.01
N LYS A 198 25.31 5.74 -11.63
CA LYS A 198 26.44 4.99 -11.05
C LYS A 198 26.35 4.81 -9.54
N GLU A 199 25.62 5.67 -8.87
CA GLU A 199 25.42 5.61 -7.44
C GLU A 199 23.94 5.45 -7.13
N MET A 200 23.63 4.77 -6.04
CA MET A 200 22.27 4.59 -5.55
C MET A 200 22.24 4.74 -4.03
N VAL A 201 21.25 5.46 -3.52
CA VAL A 201 20.92 5.51 -2.11
C VAL A 201 19.63 4.75 -1.89
N PHE A 202 19.69 3.70 -1.09
CA PHE A 202 18.53 2.98 -0.57
C PHE A 202 18.13 3.58 0.78
N GLU A 203 16.84 3.86 0.97
CA GLU A 203 16.31 4.43 2.21
C GLU A 203 15.09 3.65 2.69
N GLN A 204 15.12 3.23 3.96
CA GLN A 204 14.01 2.57 4.64
C GLN A 204 13.97 2.96 6.11
N SER A 205 12.80 3.39 6.60
CA SER A 205 12.56 3.73 8.01
C SER A 205 13.57 4.73 8.59
N GLY A 206 13.99 5.70 7.76
CA GLY A 206 14.96 6.73 8.13
C GLY A 206 16.44 6.32 8.06
N ASN A 207 16.72 5.04 7.82
CA ASN A 207 18.08 4.56 7.58
C ASN A 207 18.44 4.67 6.09
N LYS A 208 19.73 4.91 5.79
CA LYS A 208 20.24 5.07 4.43
C LYS A 208 21.46 4.17 4.21
N TRP A 209 21.49 3.54 3.05
CA TRP A 209 22.60 2.72 2.60
C TRP A 209 23.05 3.20 1.22
N ASN A 210 24.34 3.31 1.02
CA ASN A 210 24.94 3.77 -0.23
C ASN A 210 25.44 2.57 -1.04
N TYR A 211 25.23 2.65 -2.35
CA TYR A 211 25.59 1.63 -3.31
C TYR A 211 26.33 2.23 -4.49
N ILE A 212 27.23 1.45 -5.07
CA ILE A 212 27.94 1.81 -6.30
C ILE A 212 27.65 0.72 -7.33
N LYS A 213 27.39 1.14 -8.56
CA LYS A 213 27.14 0.27 -9.69
C LYS A 213 28.45 -0.40 -10.13
N GLU A 214 28.42 -1.73 -10.34
CA GLU A 214 29.48 -2.49 -10.98
C GLU A 214 29.67 -2.15 -12.46
#